data_6de2f9968b306b936ccd3b9570e42c04
#
_entry.id   6de2f9968b306b936ccd3b9570e42c04
#
_cell.length_a   1.000
_cell.length_b   1.000
_cell.length_c   1.000
_cell.angle_alpha   90.00
_cell.angle_beta   90.00
_cell.angle_gamma   90.00
#
_symmetry.space_group_name_H-M   'P 1'
#
loop_
_entity.id
_entity.type
_entity.pdbx_description
1 polymer ?
#
loop_
_entity_poly.entity_id
_entity_poly.type
_entity_poly.pdbx_seq_one_letter_code
_entity_poly.pdbx_strand_id
1 'polypeptide(L)'
;REGTIIFPGFDGGAEWGGAAVSPEGIMYVNGNEMPWVLTMIDAKRPEGKGVAAGEAIYIQICAACHAPDRSGNKAQNVPALTDLAQRLKRDDVLALLKAGKGVMPSFAFLNDAQRVAVTDFLYGVVSADGGRGELGGADVLGGIPFTSTGYHRWLDAEGYPAVKPPWGTLNAIDLNTGEYLWKVPLGEVKALTE
;
A
#
# COMPACT_ATOMS: atom_id res chain seq x y z
N ARG A 1 -13.42 -9.88 10.99
CA ARG A 1 -14.16 -8.84 10.23
C ARG A 1 -14.00 -9.13 8.76
N GLU A 2 -15.09 -9.08 8.02
CA GLU A 2 -15.08 -9.19 6.59
C GLU A 2 -14.54 -7.88 5.98
N GLY A 3 -13.87 -7.97 4.82
CA GLY A 3 -13.40 -6.81 4.10
C GLY A 3 -14.54 -6.15 3.30
N THR A 4 -14.29 -4.94 2.83
CA THR A 4 -15.17 -4.21 1.91
C THR A 4 -14.55 -4.22 0.52
N ILE A 5 -15.34 -4.55 -0.50
CA ILE A 5 -14.89 -4.46 -1.89
C ILE A 5 -14.91 -2.98 -2.30
N ILE A 6 -13.77 -2.50 -2.80
CA ILE A 6 -13.61 -1.19 -3.41
C ILE A 6 -13.47 -1.40 -4.91
N PHE A 7 -14.33 -0.72 -5.69
CA PHE A 7 -14.35 -0.86 -7.14
C PHE A 7 -14.69 0.45 -7.84
N PRO A 8 -13.81 0.98 -8.70
CA PRO A 8 -12.42 0.57 -8.85
C PRO A 8 -11.61 0.77 -7.56
N GLY A 9 -10.53 0.01 -7.43
CA GLY A 9 -9.71 0.02 -6.22
C GLY A 9 -8.61 1.08 -6.21
N PHE A 10 -7.55 0.83 -5.46
CA PHE A 10 -6.46 1.81 -5.24
C PHE A 10 -5.56 2.02 -6.46
N ASP A 11 -5.67 1.19 -7.50
CA ASP A 11 -5.04 1.46 -8.80
C ASP A 11 -5.66 2.69 -9.49
N GLY A 12 -6.82 3.15 -9.00
CA GLY A 12 -7.54 4.29 -9.55
C GLY A 12 -8.54 3.93 -10.65
N GLY A 13 -9.54 4.77 -10.89
CA GLY A 13 -10.53 4.58 -11.95
C GLY A 13 -10.03 5.09 -13.30
N ALA A 14 -9.30 6.20 -13.31
CA ALA A 14 -8.60 6.75 -14.47
C ALA A 14 -7.12 6.90 -14.10
N GLU A 15 -6.26 6.49 -15.01
CA GLU A 15 -4.84 6.38 -14.75
C GLU A 15 -4.13 7.72 -14.47
N TRP A 16 -2.99 7.65 -13.82
CA TRP A 16 -2.13 8.79 -13.47
C TRP A 16 -1.64 9.60 -14.68
N GLY A 17 -1.55 8.96 -15.88
CA GLY A 17 -1.19 9.64 -17.09
C GLY A 17 -2.18 10.73 -17.47
N GLY A 18 -3.32 10.75 -16.80
CA GLY A 18 -4.40 11.68 -17.08
C GLY A 18 -5.13 11.36 -18.39
N ALA A 19 -5.82 12.35 -18.91
CA ALA A 19 -6.55 12.25 -20.16
C ALA A 19 -5.88 13.10 -21.26
N ALA A 20 -6.02 12.69 -22.51
CA ALA A 20 -5.68 13.50 -23.69
C ALA A 20 -6.95 14.11 -24.23
N VAL A 21 -6.89 15.37 -24.65
CA VAL A 21 -8.03 16.07 -25.27
C VAL A 21 -7.65 16.51 -26.68
N SER A 22 -8.49 16.17 -27.66
CA SER A 22 -8.32 16.63 -29.04
C SER A 22 -8.83 18.07 -29.23
N PRO A 23 -8.40 18.78 -30.27
CA PRO A 23 -8.92 20.12 -30.60
C PRO A 23 -10.43 20.17 -30.82
N GLU A 24 -11.05 19.06 -31.19
CA GLU A 24 -12.50 18.91 -31.39
C GLU A 24 -13.28 18.74 -30.07
N GLY A 25 -12.58 18.72 -28.94
CA GLY A 25 -13.20 18.55 -27.62
C GLY A 25 -13.53 17.10 -27.27
N ILE A 26 -12.78 16.14 -27.83
CA ILE A 26 -12.92 14.72 -27.47
C ILE A 26 -11.85 14.39 -26.43
N MET A 27 -12.27 13.87 -25.28
CA MET A 27 -11.38 13.39 -24.23
C MET A 27 -11.15 11.87 -24.37
N TYR A 28 -9.90 11.49 -24.43
CA TYR A 28 -9.47 10.08 -24.39
C TYR A 28 -8.90 9.77 -23.01
N VAL A 29 -9.48 8.76 -22.34
CA VAL A 29 -9.06 8.35 -21.01
C VAL A 29 -9.15 6.84 -20.88
N ASN A 30 -8.11 6.24 -20.31
CA ASN A 30 -8.16 4.84 -19.93
C ASN A 30 -8.90 4.69 -18.60
N GLY A 31 -9.70 3.65 -18.47
CA GLY A 31 -10.37 3.26 -17.24
C GLY A 31 -9.79 1.97 -16.70
N ASN A 32 -9.64 1.90 -15.39
CA ASN A 32 -9.18 0.72 -14.67
C ASN A 32 -10.34 0.19 -13.81
N GLU A 33 -10.61 -1.11 -13.92
CA GLU A 33 -11.70 -1.79 -13.23
C GLU A 33 -11.14 -2.93 -12.33
N MET A 34 -10.02 -2.67 -11.65
CA MET A 34 -9.42 -3.62 -10.71
C MET A 34 -10.13 -3.58 -9.36
N PRO A 35 -10.71 -4.70 -8.90
CA PRO A 35 -11.33 -4.77 -7.59
C PRO A 35 -10.28 -4.96 -6.48
N TRP A 36 -10.54 -4.33 -5.33
CA TRP A 36 -9.70 -4.44 -4.14
C TRP A 36 -10.54 -4.80 -2.93
N VAL A 37 -9.92 -5.44 -1.95
CA VAL A 37 -10.52 -5.70 -0.65
C VAL A 37 -9.82 -4.83 0.38
N LEU A 38 -10.57 -3.94 1.01
CA LEU A 38 -10.11 -3.16 2.15
C LEU A 38 -10.67 -3.76 3.43
N THR A 39 -9.79 -4.21 4.31
CA THR A 39 -10.16 -4.67 5.65
C THR A 39 -9.60 -3.71 6.68
N MET A 40 -10.47 -3.12 7.49
CA MET A 40 -10.07 -2.31 8.63
C MET A 40 -9.86 -3.19 9.85
N ILE A 41 -8.74 -3.01 10.52
CA ILE A 41 -8.39 -3.69 11.76
C ILE A 41 -8.20 -2.66 12.87
N ASP A 42 -8.44 -3.09 14.11
CA ASP A 42 -8.16 -2.23 15.26
C ASP A 42 -6.67 -1.89 15.26
N ALA A 43 -6.35 -0.60 15.27
CA ALA A 43 -4.98 -0.11 15.45
C ALA A 43 -4.56 -0.29 16.93
N LYS A 44 -4.82 -1.49 17.50
CA LYS A 44 -4.51 -1.77 18.90
C LYS A 44 -3.02 -1.61 19.11
N ARG A 45 -2.69 -0.77 20.08
CA ARG A 45 -1.39 -0.88 20.74
C ARG A 45 -1.30 -2.32 21.25
N PRO A 46 -0.19 -3.01 21.03
CA PRO A 46 0.03 -4.25 21.74
C PRO A 46 -0.14 -3.95 23.23
N GLU A 47 -1.21 -4.47 23.86
CA GLU A 47 -1.44 -4.33 25.28
C GLU A 47 -0.46 -5.25 25.98
N GLY A 48 0.64 -4.70 26.46
CA GLY A 48 1.64 -5.46 27.22
C GLY A 48 2.71 -4.53 27.77
N LYS A 49 3.08 -4.76 29.04
CA LYS A 49 4.28 -4.16 29.61
C LYS A 49 5.48 -4.67 28.81
N GLY A 50 6.06 -3.82 27.95
CA GLY A 50 7.32 -4.11 27.30
C GLY A 50 7.35 -4.26 25.79
N VAL A 51 6.30 -3.88 25.06
CA VAL A 51 6.39 -3.79 23.60
C VAL A 51 7.37 -2.67 23.25
N ALA A 52 8.42 -3.00 22.52
CA ALA A 52 9.41 -2.04 22.08
C ALA A 52 8.72 -0.97 21.19
N ALA A 53 9.08 0.28 21.37
CA ALA A 53 8.52 1.39 20.59
C ALA A 53 8.63 1.15 19.06
N GLY A 54 9.71 0.49 18.63
CA GLY A 54 9.92 0.11 17.24
C GLY A 54 8.90 -0.89 16.70
N GLU A 55 8.49 -1.87 17.51
CA GLU A 55 7.44 -2.81 17.15
C GLU A 55 6.09 -2.11 17.03
N ALA A 56 5.76 -1.21 17.93
CA ALA A 56 4.52 -0.43 17.85
C ALA A 56 4.46 0.41 16.59
N ILE A 57 5.55 1.07 16.22
CA ILE A 57 5.66 1.83 14.97
C ILE A 57 5.51 0.89 13.75
N TYR A 58 6.18 -0.26 13.78
CA TYR A 58 6.09 -1.25 12.71
C TYR A 58 4.65 -1.69 12.47
N ILE A 59 3.94 -2.10 13.50
CA ILE A 59 2.55 -2.57 13.39
C ILE A 59 1.62 -1.46 12.89
N GLN A 60 1.82 -0.22 13.34
CA GLN A 60 0.95 0.90 12.94
C GLN A 60 1.18 1.38 11.50
N ILE A 61 2.41 1.29 10.99
CA ILE A 61 2.79 1.96 9.74
C ILE A 61 3.28 0.95 8.69
N CYS A 62 4.17 0.05 9.06
CA CYS A 62 4.89 -0.79 8.09
C CYS A 62 4.13 -2.08 7.76
N ALA A 63 3.42 -2.64 8.75
CA ALA A 63 2.75 -3.93 8.62
C ALA A 63 1.64 -3.93 7.56
N ALA A 64 1.07 -2.77 7.25
CA ALA A 64 0.07 -2.64 6.19
C ALA A 64 0.56 -3.15 4.82
N CYS A 65 1.85 -2.93 4.52
CA CYS A 65 2.47 -3.42 3.29
C CYS A 65 3.33 -4.66 3.52
N HIS A 66 4.15 -4.66 4.59
CA HIS A 66 5.12 -5.71 4.85
C HIS A 66 4.59 -6.91 5.66
N ALA A 67 3.29 -6.94 5.94
CA ALA A 67 2.57 -7.88 6.79
C ALA A 67 3.01 -7.84 8.29
N PRO A 68 2.13 -8.20 9.23
CA PRO A 68 2.46 -8.18 10.67
C PRO A 68 3.62 -9.11 11.06
N ASP A 69 3.79 -10.22 10.35
CA ASP A 69 4.86 -11.20 10.51
C ASP A 69 6.13 -10.88 9.72
N ARG A 70 6.17 -9.74 9.03
CA ARG A 70 7.28 -9.27 8.18
C ARG A 70 7.53 -10.12 6.94
N SER A 71 6.57 -10.96 6.52
CA SER A 71 6.69 -11.84 5.34
C SER A 71 6.65 -11.09 4.00
N GLY A 72 6.19 -9.83 4.01
CA GLY A 72 5.99 -9.03 2.80
C GLY A 72 4.76 -9.47 2.00
N ASN A 73 4.68 -8.99 0.76
CA ASN A 73 3.61 -9.34 -0.17
C ASN A 73 4.20 -9.52 -1.59
N LYS A 74 4.38 -10.77 -2.01
CA LYS A 74 4.98 -11.10 -3.31
C LYS A 74 4.12 -10.62 -4.48
N ALA A 75 2.81 -10.69 -4.37
CA ALA A 75 1.89 -10.27 -5.43
C ALA A 75 1.97 -8.76 -5.71
N GLN A 76 2.38 -7.98 -4.72
CA GLN A 76 2.55 -6.53 -4.82
C GLN A 76 4.02 -6.08 -4.87
N ASN A 77 4.94 -7.00 -5.04
CA ASN A 77 6.39 -6.73 -5.05
C ASN A 77 6.91 -6.10 -3.74
N VAL A 78 6.23 -6.34 -2.62
CA VAL A 78 6.66 -5.87 -1.30
C VAL A 78 7.58 -6.93 -0.68
N PRO A 79 8.86 -6.61 -0.42
CA PRO A 79 9.82 -7.59 0.08
C PRO A 79 9.53 -8.00 1.52
N ALA A 80 9.89 -9.24 1.86
CA ALA A 80 9.96 -9.68 3.25
C ALA A 80 11.05 -8.89 4.01
N LEU A 81 10.85 -8.69 5.31
CA LEU A 81 11.80 -8.00 6.18
C LEU A 81 12.41 -8.93 7.25
N THR A 82 12.10 -10.22 7.19
CA THR A 82 12.61 -11.23 8.15
C THR A 82 14.12 -11.43 8.07
N ASP A 83 14.70 -11.23 6.89
CA ASP A 83 16.14 -11.38 6.58
C ASP A 83 16.82 -10.04 6.26
N LEU A 84 16.22 -8.92 6.69
CA LEU A 84 16.65 -7.57 6.31
C LEU A 84 18.13 -7.31 6.65
N ALA A 85 18.60 -7.75 7.81
CA ALA A 85 19.97 -7.58 8.28
C ALA A 85 21.02 -8.28 7.40
N GLN A 86 20.63 -9.28 6.60
CA GLN A 86 21.50 -9.96 5.66
C GLN A 86 21.62 -9.23 4.32
N ARG A 87 20.66 -8.36 4.01
CA ARG A 87 20.52 -7.69 2.69
C ARG A 87 20.89 -6.22 2.70
N LEU A 88 20.64 -5.53 3.79
CA LEU A 88 20.89 -4.09 3.91
C LEU A 88 21.61 -3.77 5.21
N LYS A 89 22.44 -2.73 5.19
CA LYS A 89 23.01 -2.16 6.40
C LYS A 89 22.00 -1.28 7.12
N ARG A 90 22.12 -1.15 8.42
CA ARG A 90 21.25 -0.36 9.28
C ARG A 90 21.10 1.11 8.78
N ASP A 91 22.22 1.73 8.41
CA ASP A 91 22.21 3.12 7.95
C ASP A 91 21.51 3.29 6.59
N ASP A 92 21.59 2.28 5.72
CA ASP A 92 20.88 2.27 4.44
C ASP A 92 19.36 2.20 4.69
N VAL A 93 18.91 1.45 5.70
CA VAL A 93 17.49 1.40 6.09
C VAL A 93 17.02 2.74 6.66
N LEU A 94 17.82 3.39 7.49
CA LEU A 94 17.50 4.72 8.00
C LEU A 94 17.36 5.76 6.87
N ALA A 95 18.28 5.72 5.90
CA ALA A 95 18.21 6.58 4.72
C ALA A 95 16.97 6.26 3.86
N LEU A 96 16.66 4.97 3.68
CA LEU A 96 15.50 4.50 2.93
C LEU A 96 14.19 4.96 3.59
N LEU A 97 14.06 4.83 4.90
CA LEU A 97 12.89 5.32 5.63
C LEU A 97 12.67 6.82 5.46
N LYS A 98 13.75 7.59 5.41
CA LYS A 98 13.68 9.04 5.21
C LYS A 98 13.30 9.41 3.78
N ALA A 99 13.88 8.74 2.78
CA ALA A 99 13.74 9.11 1.37
C ALA A 99 12.56 8.41 0.67
N GLY A 100 12.18 7.19 1.10
CA GLY A 100 11.34 6.29 0.34
C GLY A 100 12.09 5.62 -0.82
N LYS A 101 11.46 4.66 -1.51
CA LYS A 101 12.00 4.02 -2.71
C LYS A 101 10.90 3.34 -3.52
N GLY A 102 10.72 3.73 -4.77
CA GLY A 102 9.70 3.16 -5.65
C GLY A 102 8.31 3.36 -5.06
N VAL A 103 7.57 2.28 -4.82
CA VAL A 103 6.22 2.32 -4.21
C VAL A 103 6.25 2.53 -2.68
N MET A 104 7.41 2.36 -2.04
CA MET A 104 7.58 2.61 -0.61
C MET A 104 7.67 4.13 -0.36
N PRO A 105 6.70 4.73 0.36
CA PRO A 105 6.70 6.17 0.58
C PRO A 105 7.84 6.61 1.51
N SER A 106 8.09 7.92 1.52
CA SER A 106 8.94 8.55 2.52
C SER A 106 8.25 8.58 3.89
N PHE A 107 8.97 8.20 4.93
CA PHE A 107 8.55 8.31 6.33
C PHE A 107 9.30 9.44 7.04
N ALA A 108 9.55 10.54 6.32
CA ALA A 108 10.24 11.72 6.88
C ALA A 108 9.45 12.38 8.02
N PHE A 109 8.14 12.11 8.13
CA PHE A 109 7.30 12.58 9.24
C PHE A 109 7.63 11.91 10.58
N LEU A 110 8.23 10.71 10.56
CA LEU A 110 8.80 10.10 11.75
C LEU A 110 10.04 10.90 12.16
N ASN A 111 10.20 11.19 13.44
CA ASN A 111 11.43 11.77 13.94
C ASN A 111 12.60 10.76 13.91
N ASP A 112 13.84 11.22 14.15
CA ASP A 112 15.02 10.37 14.07
C ASP A 112 14.97 9.21 15.09
N ALA A 113 14.50 9.47 16.31
CA ALA A 113 14.38 8.44 17.35
C ALA A 113 13.37 7.36 16.95
N GLN A 114 12.26 7.73 16.32
CA GLN A 114 11.24 6.79 15.82
C GLN A 114 11.79 5.92 14.68
N ARG A 115 12.52 6.53 13.72
CA ARG A 115 13.19 5.79 12.64
C ARG A 115 14.24 4.81 13.18
N VAL A 116 15.02 5.25 14.16
CA VAL A 116 15.99 4.39 14.86
C VAL A 116 15.27 3.23 15.54
N ALA A 117 14.22 3.49 16.31
CA ALA A 117 13.49 2.47 17.05
C ALA A 117 12.89 1.38 16.14
N VAL A 118 12.23 1.77 15.04
CA VAL A 118 11.68 0.78 14.10
C VAL A 118 12.79 0.01 13.37
N THR A 119 13.91 0.64 13.07
CA THR A 119 15.07 -0.04 12.47
C THR A 119 15.65 -1.05 13.45
N ASP A 120 15.85 -0.69 14.71
CA ASP A 120 16.34 -1.58 15.76
C ASP A 120 15.43 -2.80 15.96
N PHE A 121 14.12 -2.60 15.96
CA PHE A 121 13.15 -3.69 15.96
C PHE A 121 13.32 -4.64 14.77
N LEU A 122 13.52 -4.10 13.57
CA LEU A 122 13.72 -4.92 12.36
C LEU A 122 15.03 -5.71 12.38
N TYR A 123 16.05 -5.20 13.07
CA TYR A 123 17.35 -5.86 13.24
C TYR A 123 17.44 -6.73 14.49
N GLY A 124 16.36 -6.82 15.27
CA GLY A 124 16.35 -7.58 16.52
C GLY A 124 17.25 -6.98 17.61
N VAL A 125 17.55 -5.68 17.52
CA VAL A 125 18.34 -4.98 18.53
C VAL A 125 17.44 -4.64 19.71
N VAL A 126 17.77 -5.21 20.87
CA VAL A 126 17.06 -4.90 22.12
C VAL A 126 17.74 -3.67 22.75
N SER A 127 17.04 -2.55 22.80
CA SER A 127 17.52 -1.34 23.50
C SER A 127 17.61 -1.64 25.00
N ALA A 128 18.75 -1.29 25.62
CA ALA A 128 19.04 -1.58 27.04
C ALA A 128 18.03 -0.94 28.02
N ASP A 129 17.36 0.12 27.61
CA ASP A 129 16.33 0.86 28.36
C ASP A 129 14.89 0.40 28.06
N GLY A 130 14.73 -0.72 27.38
CA GLY A 130 13.43 -1.28 27.04
C GLY A 130 12.60 -0.40 26.12
N GLY A 131 13.22 0.49 25.35
CA GLY A 131 12.54 1.41 24.45
C GLY A 131 11.66 2.44 25.12
N ARG A 132 11.88 2.69 26.43
CA ARG A 132 11.11 3.67 27.22
C ARG A 132 11.59 5.12 27.09
N GLY A 133 12.66 5.37 26.31
CA GLY A 133 13.11 6.72 26.04
C GLY A 133 12.00 7.51 25.35
N GLU A 134 11.87 8.79 25.68
CA GLU A 134 10.99 9.89 25.25
C GLU A 134 10.18 9.80 23.93
N LEU A 135 9.92 8.60 23.42
CA LEU A 135 9.07 8.35 22.25
C LEU A 135 7.57 8.54 22.59
N GLY A 136 7.32 9.32 23.67
CA GLY A 136 6.00 9.70 24.16
C GLY A 136 4.92 8.73 23.72
N GLY A 137 4.64 7.69 24.52
CA GLY A 137 3.75 6.56 24.28
C GLY A 137 3.27 6.48 22.82
N ALA A 138 3.97 5.71 22.00
CA ALA A 138 4.01 5.73 20.54
C ALA A 138 2.65 5.68 19.82
N ASP A 139 1.84 6.71 19.99
CA ASP A 139 0.68 6.95 19.16
C ASP A 139 1.11 7.77 17.94
N VAL A 140 1.81 7.11 17.04
CA VAL A 140 2.30 7.73 15.80
C VAL A 140 1.16 8.16 14.90
N LEU A 141 -0.01 7.56 15.07
CA LEU A 141 -1.23 7.85 14.29
C LEU A 141 -2.20 8.78 15.02
N GLY A 142 -1.80 9.39 16.14
CA GLY A 142 -2.61 10.44 16.82
C GLY A 142 -3.95 9.93 17.37
N GLY A 143 -4.01 8.67 17.86
CA GLY A 143 -5.22 8.08 18.42
C GLY A 143 -6.20 7.52 17.38
N ILE A 144 -5.77 7.31 16.15
CA ILE A 144 -6.60 6.65 15.13
C ILE A 144 -6.95 5.23 15.62
N PRO A 145 -8.25 4.90 15.78
CA PRO A 145 -8.66 3.62 16.36
C PRO A 145 -8.52 2.43 15.42
N PHE A 146 -8.43 2.69 14.11
CA PHE A 146 -8.36 1.66 13.08
C PHE A 146 -7.27 1.93 12.05
N THR A 147 -6.70 0.87 11.51
CA THR A 147 -5.82 0.89 10.34
C THR A 147 -6.29 -0.15 9.33
N SER A 148 -5.76 -0.12 8.12
CA SER A 148 -6.09 -1.12 7.10
C SER A 148 -5.05 -2.24 7.08
N THR A 149 -5.45 -3.40 6.55
CA THR A 149 -4.53 -4.51 6.29
C THR A 149 -3.60 -4.26 5.10
N GLY A 150 -3.72 -3.11 4.43
CA GLY A 150 -2.95 -2.77 3.25
C GLY A 150 -3.73 -2.96 1.95
N TYR A 151 -2.97 -2.98 0.85
CA TYR A 151 -3.51 -3.01 -0.51
C TYR A 151 -3.65 -4.46 -0.99
N HIS A 152 -4.88 -4.98 -1.00
CA HIS A 152 -5.17 -6.34 -1.45
C HIS A 152 -6.07 -6.32 -2.66
N ARG A 153 -5.56 -6.70 -3.83
CA ARG A 153 -6.37 -6.95 -5.02
C ARG A 153 -7.25 -8.17 -4.78
N TRP A 154 -8.50 -8.07 -5.19
CA TRP A 154 -9.41 -9.19 -5.13
C TRP A 154 -9.27 -10.04 -6.39
N LEU A 155 -8.57 -11.15 -6.25
CA LEU A 155 -8.22 -12.06 -7.33
C LEU A 155 -8.91 -13.41 -7.13
N ASP A 156 -9.15 -14.12 -8.22
CA ASP A 156 -9.57 -15.52 -8.20
C ASP A 156 -8.39 -16.46 -7.90
N ALA A 157 -8.65 -17.78 -7.96
CA ALA A 157 -7.64 -18.80 -7.66
C ALA A 157 -6.51 -18.84 -8.69
N GLU A 158 -6.76 -18.38 -9.91
CA GLU A 158 -5.81 -18.32 -11.02
C GLU A 158 -5.01 -17.01 -11.02
N GLY A 159 -5.37 -16.05 -10.17
CA GLY A 159 -4.70 -14.75 -10.02
C GLY A 159 -5.26 -13.64 -10.93
N TYR A 160 -6.41 -13.84 -11.54
CA TYR A 160 -7.13 -12.83 -12.30
C TYR A 160 -8.06 -12.00 -11.40
N PRO A 161 -8.42 -10.76 -11.80
CA PRO A 161 -9.40 -9.98 -11.07
C PRO A 161 -10.72 -10.74 -10.91
N ALA A 162 -11.22 -10.86 -9.67
CA ALA A 162 -12.42 -11.65 -9.35
C ALA A 162 -13.74 -10.96 -9.76
N VAL A 163 -13.71 -10.19 -10.84
CA VAL A 163 -14.86 -9.54 -11.49
C VAL A 163 -14.82 -9.82 -12.98
N LYS A 164 -15.99 -9.74 -13.62
CA LYS A 164 -16.10 -9.94 -15.06
C LYS A 164 -15.26 -8.92 -15.84
N PRO A 165 -14.48 -9.32 -16.86
CA PRO A 165 -13.79 -8.41 -17.78
C PRO A 165 -14.81 -7.56 -18.58
N PRO A 166 -14.36 -6.45 -19.21
CA PRO A 166 -12.97 -6.01 -19.32
C PRO A 166 -12.48 -5.34 -18.04
N TRP A 167 -11.21 -5.55 -17.66
CA TRP A 167 -10.57 -4.95 -16.47
C TRP A 167 -9.86 -3.63 -16.77
N GLY A 168 -9.72 -3.30 -18.03
CA GLY A 168 -9.23 -2.03 -18.54
C GLY A 168 -10.01 -1.62 -19.76
N THR A 169 -10.23 -0.32 -19.93
CA THR A 169 -10.94 0.23 -21.09
C THR A 169 -10.28 1.50 -21.56
N LEU A 170 -10.34 1.76 -22.88
CA LEU A 170 -10.07 3.06 -23.43
C LEU A 170 -11.40 3.71 -23.85
N ASN A 171 -11.57 4.94 -23.44
CA ASN A 171 -12.83 5.65 -23.59
C ASN A 171 -12.61 6.94 -24.38
N ALA A 172 -13.52 7.27 -25.29
CA ALA A 172 -13.61 8.57 -25.93
C ALA A 172 -14.92 9.24 -25.48
N ILE A 173 -14.81 10.42 -24.92
CA ILE A 173 -15.94 11.19 -24.36
C ILE A 173 -16.00 12.54 -25.05
N ASP A 174 -17.16 12.90 -25.58
CA ASP A 174 -17.41 14.24 -26.08
C ASP A 174 -17.58 15.21 -24.91
N LEU A 175 -16.67 16.15 -24.77
CA LEU A 175 -16.72 17.14 -23.68
C LEU A 175 -17.85 18.16 -23.80
N ASN A 176 -18.48 18.30 -24.98
CA ASN A 176 -19.61 19.20 -25.15
C ASN A 176 -20.92 18.60 -24.61
N THR A 177 -21.04 17.27 -24.70
CA THR A 177 -22.26 16.54 -24.28
C THR A 177 -22.06 15.72 -23.03
N GLY A 178 -20.83 15.32 -22.72
CA GLY A 178 -20.50 14.38 -21.64
C GLY A 178 -20.78 12.92 -22.01
N GLU A 179 -21.13 12.64 -23.25
CA GLU A 179 -21.49 11.30 -23.71
C GLU A 179 -20.27 10.52 -24.23
N TYR A 180 -20.32 9.19 -24.05
CA TYR A 180 -19.33 8.30 -24.66
C TYR A 180 -19.53 8.26 -26.18
N LEU A 181 -18.50 8.59 -26.94
CA LEU A 181 -18.45 8.32 -28.38
C LEU A 181 -18.19 6.83 -28.62
N TRP A 182 -17.28 6.26 -27.84
CA TRP A 182 -17.01 4.82 -27.81
C TRP A 182 -16.25 4.43 -26.53
N LYS A 183 -16.35 3.15 -26.19
CA LYS A 183 -15.61 2.49 -25.11
C LYS A 183 -15.15 1.14 -25.63
N VAL A 184 -13.85 0.85 -25.55
CA VAL A 184 -13.27 -0.42 -26.00
C VAL A 184 -12.41 -1.02 -24.90
N PRO A 185 -12.28 -2.37 -24.83
CA PRO A 185 -11.31 -3.01 -23.95
C PRO A 185 -9.89 -2.50 -24.23
N LEU A 186 -9.14 -2.23 -23.16
CA LEU A 186 -7.73 -1.87 -23.22
C LEU A 186 -6.90 -2.98 -22.58
N GLY A 187 -6.12 -3.66 -23.37
CA GLY A 187 -5.37 -4.84 -22.99
C GLY A 187 -6.14 -6.15 -23.23
N GLU A 188 -5.39 -7.22 -23.29
CA GLU A 188 -5.88 -8.57 -23.55
C GLU A 188 -5.13 -9.58 -22.69
N VAL A 189 -5.86 -10.53 -22.14
CA VAL A 189 -5.28 -11.72 -21.50
C VAL A 189 -5.55 -12.90 -22.43
N LYS A 190 -4.57 -13.25 -23.26
CA LYS A 190 -4.72 -14.28 -24.31
C LYS A 190 -5.27 -15.61 -23.79
N ALA A 191 -4.84 -16.03 -22.61
CA ALA A 191 -5.32 -17.25 -21.97
C ALA A 191 -6.84 -17.27 -21.66
N LEU A 192 -7.51 -16.12 -21.75
CA LEU A 192 -8.96 -15.97 -21.51
C LEU A 192 -9.75 -15.62 -22.77
N THR A 193 -9.06 -15.35 -23.88
CA THR A 193 -9.68 -14.93 -25.16
C THR A 193 -9.54 -15.97 -26.26
N GLU A 194 -8.75 -17.02 -26.07
CA GLU A 194 -8.59 -18.20 -26.89
C GLU A 194 -9.39 -19.38 -26.32
#